data_b209550139f30de73c581d3d30d69c33
#
_entry.id   b209550139f30de73c581d3d30d69c33
#
_cell.length_a   1.000
_cell.length_b   1.000
_cell.length_c   1.000
_cell.angle_alpha   90.00
_cell.angle_beta   90.00
_cell.angle_gamma   90.00
#
_symmetry.space_group_name_H-M   'P 1'
#
loop_
_entity.id
_entity.type
_entity.pdbx_description
1 polymer ?
#
loop_
_entity_poly.entity_id
_entity_poly.type
_entity_poly.pdbx_seq_one_letter_code
_entity_poly.pdbx_strand_id
1 'polypeptide(L)'
;MSKFDAVIIGGGHNGLVCASYLSKKGYKTLVLEKNEKLGGLANYGSSLNGMSSKVLQELQIHLPQLATKSYVVALNDELQHTIIHNDESKTIFHATNANTENQKKFTALINKYKLYSSTLSAFMYDTPPRLKSGNSSDTWKLITMGWKVRKLGKKNMREFLRVLGLNIADELEDNLDDKNLMGLIAHEAVLGSNLGPRSPGSVLTLLYKQAIQGSLFSSEKYDFHQLIPYLEKNCLGQGVEIKNNTSVKKIITNHNKATGVLLESGETIEGSIIISNADPKTTYFKLLGTEPLDTDFIRRAKNFRAKGNVAKFTITLNEKPIIKNNIGKTGLARGR
;
A
#
# COMPACT_ATOMS: atom_id res chain seq x y z
N MET A 1 -13.19 -34.79 12.11
CA MET A 1 -12.82 -33.62 11.29
C MET A 1 -12.50 -32.45 12.22
N SER A 2 -11.36 -31.83 12.07
CA SER A 2 -11.01 -30.66 12.91
C SER A 2 -11.75 -29.45 12.37
N LYS A 3 -12.67 -28.92 13.15
CA LYS A 3 -13.39 -27.69 12.80
C LYS A 3 -12.55 -26.48 13.17
N PHE A 4 -12.35 -25.57 12.22
CA PHE A 4 -11.70 -24.27 12.43
C PHE A 4 -12.75 -23.18 12.58
N ASP A 5 -12.43 -22.15 13.37
CA ASP A 5 -13.28 -20.95 13.42
C ASP A 5 -13.09 -20.14 12.12
N ALA A 6 -11.86 -20.07 11.62
CA ALA A 6 -11.54 -19.37 10.38
C ALA A 6 -10.60 -20.18 9.47
N VAL A 7 -10.92 -20.26 8.18
CA VAL A 7 -10.08 -20.84 7.14
C VAL A 7 -9.74 -19.74 6.13
N ILE A 8 -8.44 -19.50 5.93
CA ILE A 8 -7.93 -18.46 5.04
C ILE A 8 -7.31 -19.10 3.81
N ILE A 9 -7.81 -18.75 2.64
CA ILE A 9 -7.33 -19.22 1.35
C ILE A 9 -6.29 -18.25 0.83
N GLY A 10 -5.02 -18.67 0.77
CA GLY A 10 -3.88 -17.92 0.31
C GLY A 10 -3.01 -17.35 1.44
N GLY A 11 -1.75 -17.82 1.50
CA GLY A 11 -0.72 -17.41 2.45
C GLY A 11 0.10 -16.20 2.00
N GLY A 12 -0.48 -15.28 1.21
CA GLY A 12 0.13 -13.99 0.92
C GLY A 12 0.18 -13.08 2.16
N HIS A 13 0.92 -11.97 2.09
CA HIS A 13 1.08 -11.07 3.25
C HIS A 13 -0.24 -10.61 3.88
N ASN A 14 -1.28 -10.32 3.08
CA ASN A 14 -2.60 -9.93 3.62
C ASN A 14 -3.30 -11.10 4.33
N GLY A 15 -3.19 -12.33 3.80
CA GLY A 15 -3.74 -13.52 4.44
C GLY A 15 -3.08 -13.80 5.79
N LEU A 16 -1.74 -13.68 5.86
CA LEU A 16 -0.99 -13.85 7.10
C LEU A 16 -1.30 -12.76 8.13
N VAL A 17 -1.43 -11.50 7.71
CA VAL A 17 -1.88 -10.41 8.59
C VAL A 17 -3.28 -10.69 9.13
N CYS A 18 -4.21 -11.12 8.28
CA CYS A 18 -5.56 -11.49 8.71
C CYS A 18 -5.54 -12.65 9.71
N ALA A 19 -4.75 -13.70 9.44
CA ALA A 19 -4.58 -14.83 10.35
C ALA A 19 -4.06 -14.40 11.72
N SER A 20 -3.03 -13.53 11.75
CA SER A 20 -2.48 -12.97 12.98
C SER A 20 -3.53 -12.24 13.81
N TYR A 21 -4.36 -11.39 13.19
CA TYR A 21 -5.42 -10.67 13.91
C TYR A 21 -6.51 -11.60 14.45
N LEU A 22 -6.91 -12.61 13.68
CA LEU A 22 -7.95 -13.57 14.11
C LEU A 22 -7.45 -14.43 15.26
N SER A 23 -6.24 -14.97 15.14
CA SER A 23 -5.65 -15.80 16.20
C SER A 23 -5.42 -15.00 17.49
N LYS A 24 -4.96 -13.73 17.36
CA LYS A 24 -4.83 -12.82 18.51
C LYS A 24 -6.16 -12.60 19.25
N LYS A 25 -7.30 -12.76 18.57
CA LYS A 25 -8.65 -12.71 19.14
C LYS A 25 -9.17 -14.07 19.62
N GLY A 26 -8.34 -15.11 19.59
CA GLY A 26 -8.69 -16.45 20.05
C GLY A 26 -9.38 -17.34 19.04
N TYR A 27 -9.49 -16.96 17.77
CA TYR A 27 -10.03 -17.81 16.71
C TYR A 27 -9.04 -18.92 16.33
N LYS A 28 -9.48 -20.18 16.31
CA LYS A 28 -8.72 -21.29 15.75
C LYS A 28 -8.63 -21.11 14.23
N THR A 29 -7.46 -20.69 13.75
CA THR A 29 -7.27 -20.24 12.38
C THR A 29 -6.39 -21.19 11.57
N LEU A 30 -6.79 -21.50 10.34
CA LEU A 30 -6.02 -22.25 9.36
C LEU A 30 -5.73 -21.39 8.14
N VAL A 31 -4.48 -21.39 7.66
CA VAL A 31 -4.06 -20.81 6.38
C VAL A 31 -3.74 -21.94 5.40
N LEU A 32 -4.31 -21.85 4.20
CA LEU A 32 -4.08 -22.79 3.10
C LEU A 32 -3.34 -22.07 1.96
N GLU A 33 -2.12 -22.49 1.67
CA GLU A 33 -1.33 -21.94 0.57
C GLU A 33 -1.07 -23.02 -0.49
N LYS A 34 -1.36 -22.69 -1.75
CA LYS A 34 -1.19 -23.63 -2.88
C LYS A 34 0.26 -23.91 -3.23
N ASN A 35 1.15 -22.93 -2.98
CA ASN A 35 2.57 -23.04 -3.27
C ASN A 35 3.34 -23.62 -2.08
N GLU A 36 4.58 -24.02 -2.32
CA GLU A 36 5.52 -24.45 -1.30
C GLU A 36 5.87 -23.31 -0.32
N LYS A 37 6.00 -22.08 -0.85
CA LYS A 37 6.42 -20.90 -0.09
C LYS A 37 5.25 -19.94 0.13
N LEU A 38 5.16 -19.42 1.34
CA LEU A 38 4.26 -18.32 1.70
C LEU A 38 4.71 -17.02 1.05
N GLY A 39 3.83 -16.00 1.05
CA GLY A 39 4.15 -14.63 0.66
C GLY A 39 3.53 -14.17 -0.65
N GLY A 40 3.25 -15.07 -1.59
CA GLY A 40 2.64 -14.71 -2.87
C GLY A 40 3.48 -13.67 -3.61
N LEU A 41 2.86 -12.57 -4.05
CA LEU A 41 3.56 -11.49 -4.76
C LEU A 41 4.63 -10.76 -3.92
N ALA A 42 4.58 -10.86 -2.58
CA ALA A 42 5.58 -10.27 -1.71
C ALA A 42 6.97 -10.90 -1.87
N ASN A 43 7.05 -12.15 -2.37
CA ASN A 43 8.32 -12.82 -2.63
C ASN A 43 9.09 -12.27 -3.83
N TYR A 44 8.42 -11.53 -4.72
CA TYR A 44 9.02 -11.02 -5.96
C TYR A 44 9.41 -9.54 -5.87
N GLY A 45 9.18 -8.89 -4.73
CA GLY A 45 9.42 -7.46 -4.56
C GLY A 45 10.44 -7.14 -3.50
N SER A 46 11.47 -6.36 -3.84
CA SER A 46 12.44 -5.82 -2.88
C SER A 46 11.83 -4.73 -1.98
N SER A 47 10.72 -4.13 -2.38
CA SER A 47 10.04 -3.10 -1.58
C SER A 47 8.53 -3.27 -1.73
N LEU A 48 7.85 -3.57 -0.63
CA LEU A 48 6.41 -3.43 -0.51
C LEU A 48 6.13 -1.98 -0.10
N ASN A 49 5.92 -1.12 -1.09
CA ASN A 49 5.44 0.21 -0.82
C ASN A 49 4.03 0.10 -0.22
N GLY A 50 3.84 0.64 0.98
CA GLY A 50 2.53 0.75 1.58
C GLY A 50 2.21 -0.21 2.72
N MET A 51 3.19 -0.86 3.34
CA MET A 51 2.93 -1.57 4.60
C MET A 51 2.60 -0.56 5.69
N SER A 52 1.43 -0.72 6.31
CA SER A 52 1.00 0.14 7.40
C SER A 52 1.87 -0.04 8.64
N SER A 53 2.50 1.03 9.09
CA SER A 53 3.25 1.05 10.35
C SER A 53 2.36 0.69 11.54
N LYS A 54 1.08 1.04 11.50
CA LYS A 54 0.09 0.67 12.52
C LYS A 54 -0.08 -0.84 12.60
N VAL A 55 -0.20 -1.54 11.47
CA VAL A 55 -0.33 -3.00 11.44
C VAL A 55 0.93 -3.67 12.01
N LEU A 56 2.12 -3.21 11.63
CA LEU A 56 3.37 -3.72 12.19
C LEU A 56 3.42 -3.55 13.70
N GLN A 57 3.04 -2.36 14.20
CA GLN A 57 3.01 -2.05 15.63
C GLN A 57 1.99 -2.90 16.39
N GLU A 58 0.76 -3.03 15.88
CA GLU A 58 -0.30 -3.82 16.53
C GLU A 58 0.01 -5.32 16.56
N LEU A 59 0.70 -5.83 15.54
CA LEU A 59 1.16 -7.22 15.47
C LEU A 59 2.53 -7.42 16.14
N GLN A 60 3.14 -6.36 16.68
CA GLN A 60 4.47 -6.39 17.29
C GLN A 60 5.57 -6.94 16.37
N ILE A 61 5.48 -6.63 15.08
CA ILE A 61 6.45 -7.04 14.08
C ILE A 61 7.52 -5.96 13.95
N HIS A 62 8.74 -6.31 14.31
CA HIS A 62 9.90 -5.42 14.22
C HIS A 62 10.77 -5.86 13.04
N LEU A 63 10.56 -5.22 11.88
CA LEU A 63 11.39 -5.47 10.70
C LEU A 63 12.77 -4.81 10.86
N PRO A 64 13.85 -5.47 10.41
CA PRO A 64 15.16 -4.87 10.36
C PRO A 64 15.13 -3.59 9.52
N GLN A 65 15.74 -2.52 10.03
CA GLN A 65 15.92 -1.29 9.27
C GLN A 65 17.12 -1.45 8.35
N LEU A 66 16.93 -1.02 7.09
CA LEU A 66 18.03 -0.91 6.16
C LEU A 66 18.88 0.32 6.53
N ALA A 67 20.17 0.11 6.76
CA ALA A 67 21.13 1.18 7.06
C ALA A 67 21.43 2.09 5.86
N THR A 68 20.78 1.89 4.72
CA THR A 68 21.05 2.58 3.48
C THR A 68 20.30 3.91 3.41
N LYS A 69 21.05 4.99 3.21
CA LYS A 69 20.47 6.27 2.77
C LYS A 69 19.93 6.06 1.36
N SER A 70 18.63 6.12 1.18
CA SER A 70 18.03 6.07 -0.14
C SER A 70 17.97 7.47 -0.76
N TYR A 71 18.28 7.53 -2.04
CA TYR A 71 18.22 8.75 -2.83
C TYR A 71 17.26 8.50 -3.99
N VAL A 72 16.47 9.52 -4.31
CA VAL A 72 15.67 9.54 -5.53
C VAL A 72 16.33 10.51 -6.49
N VAL A 73 16.62 10.07 -7.70
CA VAL A 73 17.33 10.85 -8.69
C VAL A 73 16.48 10.98 -9.95
N ALA A 74 16.18 12.20 -10.38
CA ALA A 74 15.71 12.47 -11.72
C ALA A 74 16.93 12.67 -12.64
N LEU A 75 17.08 11.75 -13.57
CA LEU A 75 18.06 11.84 -14.63
C LEU A 75 17.46 12.68 -15.78
N ASN A 76 18.29 13.54 -16.40
CA ASN A 76 17.93 14.19 -17.65
C ASN A 76 19.09 14.14 -18.64
N ASP A 77 18.79 14.34 -19.92
CA ASP A 77 19.76 14.24 -21.02
C ASP A 77 20.78 15.39 -21.00
N GLU A 78 20.45 16.52 -20.36
CA GLU A 78 21.32 17.66 -20.18
C GLU A 78 22.33 17.48 -19.02
N LEU A 79 22.29 16.30 -18.36
CA LEU A 79 23.13 15.96 -17.22
C LEU A 79 22.94 16.89 -15.99
N GLN A 80 21.82 17.59 -15.94
CA GLN A 80 21.38 18.42 -14.82
C GLN A 80 20.43 17.61 -13.91
N HIS A 81 20.99 16.70 -13.14
CA HIS A 81 20.21 15.76 -12.35
C HIS A 81 19.65 16.44 -11.08
N THR A 82 18.41 16.07 -10.73
CA THR A 82 17.79 16.45 -9.46
C THR A 82 17.86 15.29 -8.49
N ILE A 83 18.41 15.51 -7.31
CA ILE A 83 18.57 14.49 -6.27
C ILE A 83 17.77 14.90 -5.04
N ILE A 84 16.96 14.00 -4.55
CA ILE A 84 16.23 14.16 -3.31
C ILE A 84 16.76 13.16 -2.29
N HIS A 85 17.22 13.68 -1.17
CA HIS A 85 17.59 12.86 -0.02
C HIS A 85 16.32 12.51 0.76
N ASN A 86 16.15 11.25 1.05
CA ASN A 86 15.01 10.75 1.79
C ASN A 86 15.28 10.72 3.30
N ASP A 87 15.85 11.78 3.82
CA ASP A 87 15.95 12.01 5.26
C ASP A 87 14.72 12.84 5.68
N GLU A 88 13.91 12.34 6.60
CA GLU A 88 12.69 12.99 7.08
C GLU A 88 12.93 14.41 7.61
N SER A 89 14.18 14.70 8.06
CA SER A 89 14.58 15.99 8.60
C SER A 89 15.21 16.93 7.57
N LYS A 90 15.76 16.38 6.46
CA LYS A 90 16.53 17.13 5.47
C LYS A 90 16.23 16.63 4.07
N THR A 91 15.08 16.98 3.53
CA THR A 91 14.85 16.82 2.10
C THR A 91 15.73 17.85 1.38
N ILE A 92 16.96 17.47 1.07
CA ILE A 92 17.92 18.32 0.38
C ILE A 92 17.73 18.07 -1.11
N PHE A 93 17.39 19.11 -1.78
CA PHE A 93 17.31 19.19 -3.21
C PHE A 93 18.66 19.70 -3.76
N HIS A 94 19.31 18.89 -4.56
CA HIS A 94 20.46 19.29 -5.33
C HIS A 94 20.06 19.30 -6.81
N ALA A 95 19.90 20.49 -7.37
CA ALA A 95 19.96 20.70 -8.80
C ALA A 95 21.21 21.52 -9.11
N THR A 96 21.71 21.39 -10.32
CA THR A 96 22.87 22.19 -10.81
C THR A 96 22.61 23.69 -10.69
N ASN A 97 21.33 24.09 -10.66
CA ASN A 97 20.86 25.48 -10.51
C ASN A 97 19.98 25.66 -9.25
N ALA A 98 20.25 24.92 -8.17
CA ALA A 98 19.48 25.03 -6.93
C ALA A 98 19.66 26.46 -6.35
N ASN A 99 18.70 27.33 -6.62
CA ASN A 99 18.60 28.59 -5.93
C ASN A 99 17.82 28.45 -4.61
N THR A 100 18.04 29.34 -3.68
CA THR A 100 17.38 29.36 -2.38
C THR A 100 15.84 29.43 -2.49
N GLU A 101 15.33 30.01 -3.56
CA GLU A 101 13.89 30.17 -3.82
C GLU A 101 13.23 28.82 -4.15
N ASN A 102 13.83 28.04 -5.04
CA ASN A 102 13.31 26.69 -5.37
C ASN A 102 13.30 25.76 -4.16
N GLN A 103 14.34 25.87 -3.30
CA GLN A 103 14.38 25.11 -2.05
C GLN A 103 13.25 25.51 -1.10
N LYS A 104 12.93 26.80 -0.98
CA LYS A 104 11.82 27.29 -0.16
C LYS A 104 10.46 26.81 -0.69
N LYS A 105 10.23 26.93 -2.00
CA LYS A 105 9.00 26.46 -2.67
C LYS A 105 8.80 24.97 -2.44
N PHE A 106 9.83 24.15 -2.67
CA PHE A 106 9.78 22.71 -2.44
C PHE A 106 9.48 22.37 -0.98
N THR A 107 10.18 23.00 -0.04
CA THR A 107 9.96 22.77 1.40
C THR A 107 8.52 23.13 1.80
N ALA A 108 7.98 24.23 1.30
CA ALA A 108 6.59 24.64 1.56
C ALA A 108 5.60 23.61 1.03
N LEU A 109 5.82 23.11 -0.20
CA LEU A 109 4.98 22.08 -0.82
C LEU A 109 5.00 20.76 -0.02
N ILE A 110 6.19 20.29 0.37
CA ILE A 110 6.34 19.07 1.18
C ILE A 110 5.63 19.19 2.53
N ASN A 111 5.77 20.33 3.20
CA ASN A 111 5.09 20.59 4.47
C ASN A 111 3.55 20.62 4.30
N LYS A 112 3.07 21.22 3.21
CA LYS A 112 1.65 21.20 2.83
C LYS A 112 1.16 19.75 2.65
N TYR A 113 1.89 18.93 1.91
CA TYR A 113 1.52 17.52 1.68
C TYR A 113 1.62 16.68 2.95
N LYS A 114 2.61 16.89 3.82
CA LYS A 114 2.68 16.23 5.14
C LYS A 114 1.44 16.54 5.99
N LEU A 115 1.01 17.79 6.03
CA LEU A 115 -0.21 18.19 6.75
C LEU A 115 -1.45 17.50 6.21
N TYR A 116 -1.61 17.45 4.89
CA TYR A 116 -2.79 16.87 4.25
C TYR A 116 -2.81 15.35 4.32
N SER A 117 -1.67 14.69 4.12
CA SER A 117 -1.55 13.25 4.25
C SER A 117 -1.77 12.77 5.69
N SER A 118 -1.31 13.51 6.69
CA SER A 118 -1.60 13.20 8.10
C SER A 118 -3.09 13.30 8.43
N THR A 119 -3.78 14.25 7.82
CA THR A 119 -5.24 14.39 7.94
C THR A 119 -5.96 13.20 7.30
N LEU A 120 -5.54 12.77 6.11
CA LEU A 120 -6.06 11.57 5.45
C LEU A 120 -5.78 10.30 6.24
N SER A 121 -4.57 10.14 6.77
CA SER A 121 -4.19 8.99 7.60
C SER A 121 -5.14 8.77 8.77
N ALA A 122 -5.64 9.86 9.36
CA ALA A 122 -6.60 9.78 10.46
C ALA A 122 -7.96 9.16 10.07
N PHE A 123 -8.28 9.06 8.77
CA PHE A 123 -9.53 8.45 8.26
C PHE A 123 -9.32 7.03 7.73
N MET A 124 -8.11 6.64 7.41
CA MET A 124 -7.83 5.38 6.70
C MET A 124 -8.10 4.13 7.54
N TYR A 125 -8.05 4.26 8.87
CA TYR A 125 -8.23 3.14 9.80
C TYR A 125 -9.63 3.06 10.39
N ASP A 126 -10.49 4.03 10.08
CA ASP A 126 -11.86 4.05 10.54
C ASP A 126 -12.77 3.38 9.49
N THR A 127 -13.80 2.67 9.95
CA THR A 127 -14.83 2.17 9.04
C THR A 127 -15.55 3.36 8.39
N PRO A 128 -15.57 3.46 7.04
CA PRO A 128 -16.23 4.57 6.37
C PRO A 128 -17.71 4.69 6.79
N PRO A 129 -18.20 5.89 7.12
CA PRO A 129 -19.60 6.10 7.45
C PRO A 129 -20.48 5.91 6.22
N ARG A 130 -21.63 5.29 6.39
CA ARG A 130 -22.62 5.18 5.33
C ARG A 130 -23.44 6.45 5.26
N LEU A 131 -23.46 7.09 4.10
CA LEU A 131 -24.32 8.25 3.86
C LEU A 131 -25.80 7.81 3.85
N LYS A 132 -26.65 8.56 4.52
CA LYS A 132 -28.11 8.28 4.60
C LYS A 132 -28.47 6.94 5.27
N SER A 133 -27.62 6.42 6.15
CA SER A 133 -27.93 5.16 6.87
C SER A 133 -29.01 5.30 7.93
N GLY A 134 -29.29 6.53 8.39
CA GLY A 134 -30.15 6.78 9.57
C GLY A 134 -29.52 6.35 10.89
N ASN A 135 -28.29 5.80 10.87
CA ASN A 135 -27.62 5.33 12.06
C ASN A 135 -26.84 6.45 12.75
N SER A 136 -27.08 6.64 14.04
CA SER A 136 -26.39 7.66 14.87
C SER A 136 -24.88 7.51 14.87
N SER A 137 -24.37 6.27 14.81
CA SER A 137 -22.93 5.98 14.73
C SER A 137 -22.29 6.53 13.45
N ASP A 138 -22.95 6.41 12.30
CA ASP A 138 -22.45 6.95 11.04
C ASP A 138 -22.48 8.48 11.03
N THR A 139 -23.54 9.07 11.61
CA THR A 139 -23.64 10.53 11.77
C THR A 139 -22.52 11.07 12.65
N TRP A 140 -22.22 10.40 13.78
CA TRP A 140 -21.10 10.77 14.66
C TRP A 140 -19.75 10.71 13.95
N LYS A 141 -19.54 9.68 13.13
CA LYS A 141 -18.31 9.55 12.32
C LYS A 141 -18.19 10.71 11.32
N LEU A 142 -19.26 11.07 10.63
CA LEU A 142 -19.26 12.22 9.72
C LEU A 142 -18.93 13.53 10.42
N ILE A 143 -19.51 13.77 11.59
CA ILE A 143 -19.22 14.95 12.41
C ILE A 143 -17.73 14.97 12.84
N THR A 144 -17.21 13.85 13.32
CA THR A 144 -15.80 13.77 13.73
C THR A 144 -14.83 13.94 12.57
N MET A 145 -15.17 13.41 11.39
CA MET A 145 -14.40 13.66 10.16
C MET A 145 -14.42 15.13 9.78
N GLY A 146 -15.59 15.78 9.77
CA GLY A 146 -15.71 17.20 9.52
C GLY A 146 -14.91 18.04 10.51
N TRP A 147 -14.91 17.67 11.80
CA TRP A 147 -14.12 18.33 12.84
C TRP A 147 -12.61 18.21 12.62
N LYS A 148 -12.12 17.02 12.22
CA LYS A 148 -10.70 16.81 11.88
C LYS A 148 -10.28 17.72 10.72
N VAL A 149 -11.09 17.82 9.67
CA VAL A 149 -10.81 18.72 8.53
C VAL A 149 -10.89 20.20 8.96
N ARG A 150 -11.86 20.59 9.80
CA ARG A 150 -12.00 21.96 10.29
C ARG A 150 -10.81 22.40 11.16
N LYS A 151 -10.17 21.48 11.89
CA LYS A 151 -8.96 21.76 12.68
C LYS A 151 -7.77 22.24 11.84
N LEU A 152 -7.77 22.02 10.53
CA LEU A 152 -6.78 22.59 9.61
C LEU A 152 -6.83 24.12 9.55
N GLY A 153 -7.90 24.74 10.05
CA GLY A 153 -8.18 26.16 9.90
C GLY A 153 -8.77 26.50 8.53
N LYS A 154 -9.40 27.67 8.42
CA LYS A 154 -10.17 28.05 7.23
C LYS A 154 -9.39 27.99 5.91
N LYS A 155 -8.14 28.48 5.92
CA LYS A 155 -7.27 28.50 4.73
C LYS A 155 -6.90 27.10 4.28
N ASN A 156 -6.29 26.31 5.18
CA ASN A 156 -5.82 24.96 4.84
C ASN A 156 -6.98 24.00 4.57
N MET A 157 -8.11 24.14 5.24
CA MET A 157 -9.31 23.34 4.96
C MET A 157 -9.81 23.54 3.53
N ARG A 158 -9.94 24.79 3.08
CA ARG A 158 -10.37 25.09 1.71
C ARG A 158 -9.38 24.55 0.69
N GLU A 159 -8.10 24.77 0.93
CA GLU A 159 -7.03 24.31 0.07
C GLU A 159 -6.97 22.77 0.03
N PHE A 160 -7.06 22.10 1.17
CA PHE A 160 -7.15 20.64 1.24
C PHE A 160 -8.29 20.09 0.38
N LEU A 161 -9.50 20.62 0.53
CA LEU A 161 -10.65 20.18 -0.25
C LEU A 161 -10.47 20.46 -1.76
N ARG A 162 -9.81 21.58 -2.11
CA ARG A 162 -9.49 21.93 -3.50
C ARG A 162 -8.53 20.89 -4.12
N VAL A 163 -7.42 20.61 -3.45
CA VAL A 163 -6.36 19.78 -4.01
C VAL A 163 -6.74 18.30 -4.11
N LEU A 164 -7.71 17.81 -3.33
CA LEU A 164 -8.17 16.41 -3.45
C LEU A 164 -8.75 16.08 -4.84
N GLY A 165 -9.35 17.07 -5.49
CA GLY A 165 -9.92 16.91 -6.84
C GLY A 165 -8.97 17.30 -7.97
N LEU A 166 -7.83 17.94 -7.67
CA LEU A 166 -6.91 18.41 -8.69
C LEU A 166 -6.08 17.30 -9.34
N ASN A 167 -5.59 17.61 -10.52
CA ASN A 167 -4.52 16.86 -11.14
C ASN A 167 -3.15 17.34 -10.62
N ILE A 168 -2.18 16.43 -10.60
CA ILE A 168 -0.88 16.72 -10.01
C ILE A 168 -0.04 17.67 -10.88
N ALA A 169 -0.25 17.70 -12.19
CA ALA A 169 0.51 18.57 -13.08
C ALA A 169 0.22 20.05 -12.76
N ASP A 170 -1.05 20.45 -12.72
CA ASP A 170 -1.44 21.82 -12.41
C ASP A 170 -1.01 22.23 -10.99
N GLU A 171 -1.17 21.31 -10.01
CA GLU A 171 -0.73 21.58 -8.63
C GLU A 171 0.77 21.81 -8.53
N LEU A 172 1.58 21.09 -9.31
CA LEU A 172 3.03 21.28 -9.31
C LEU A 172 3.46 22.52 -10.09
N GLU A 173 2.83 22.81 -11.23
CA GLU A 173 3.07 24.02 -12.04
C GLU A 173 2.77 25.30 -11.24
N ASP A 174 1.76 25.29 -10.37
CA ASP A 174 1.42 26.41 -9.47
C ASP A 174 2.44 26.63 -8.34
N ASN A 175 3.21 25.60 -7.96
CA ASN A 175 4.04 25.63 -6.75
C ASN A 175 5.55 25.49 -6.99
N LEU A 176 5.99 25.01 -8.15
CA LEU A 176 7.39 24.71 -8.46
C LEU A 176 7.79 25.25 -9.83
N ASP A 177 9.09 25.50 -10.01
CA ASP A 177 9.65 25.92 -11.30
C ASP A 177 10.53 24.82 -11.95
N ASP A 178 11.03 23.88 -11.15
CA ASP A 178 11.95 22.83 -11.62
C ASP A 178 11.18 21.66 -12.23
N LYS A 179 11.30 21.48 -13.57
CA LYS A 179 10.60 20.45 -14.33
C LYS A 179 11.02 19.01 -13.95
N ASN A 180 12.29 18.79 -13.58
CA ASN A 180 12.78 17.47 -13.19
C ASN A 180 12.13 17.06 -11.85
N LEU A 181 12.07 18.01 -10.90
CA LEU A 181 11.42 17.81 -9.61
C LEU A 181 9.91 17.58 -9.77
N MET A 182 9.25 18.38 -10.63
CA MET A 182 7.84 18.13 -10.97
C MET A 182 7.63 16.75 -11.54
N GLY A 183 8.50 16.28 -12.46
CA GLY A 183 8.44 14.95 -13.06
C GLY A 183 8.57 13.84 -12.03
N LEU A 184 9.48 13.95 -11.06
CA LEU A 184 9.63 13.00 -9.96
C LEU A 184 8.38 12.88 -9.09
N ILE A 185 7.81 14.02 -8.68
CA ILE A 185 6.62 14.02 -7.83
C ILE A 185 5.40 13.52 -8.62
N ALA A 186 5.26 13.94 -9.88
CA ALA A 186 4.17 13.49 -10.74
C ALA A 186 4.24 11.96 -11.00
N HIS A 187 5.44 11.41 -11.18
CA HIS A 187 5.63 9.96 -11.30
C HIS A 187 5.12 9.23 -10.05
N GLU A 188 5.46 9.69 -8.85
CA GLU A 188 4.96 9.10 -7.62
C GLU A 188 3.43 9.18 -7.50
N ALA A 189 2.83 10.26 -8.00
CA ALA A 189 1.38 10.45 -7.97
C ALA A 189 0.63 9.44 -8.85
N VAL A 190 1.20 9.04 -9.99
CA VAL A 190 0.51 8.19 -10.98
C VAL A 190 0.99 6.73 -10.98
N LEU A 191 2.13 6.44 -10.35
CA LEU A 191 2.71 5.10 -10.32
C LEU A 191 1.72 4.08 -9.73
N GLY A 192 1.44 3.02 -10.49
CA GLY A 192 0.50 1.96 -10.09
C GLY A 192 -0.99 2.35 -10.18
N SER A 193 -1.31 3.50 -10.76
CA SER A 193 -2.67 3.91 -11.10
C SER A 193 -2.87 3.97 -12.61
N ASN A 194 -4.12 3.96 -13.09
CA ASN A 194 -4.44 4.19 -14.50
C ASN A 194 -4.69 5.69 -14.79
N LEU A 195 -4.04 6.57 -14.01
CA LEU A 195 -4.15 8.02 -14.14
C LEU A 195 -2.90 8.57 -14.83
N GLY A 196 -3.07 9.62 -15.63
CA GLY A 196 -1.97 10.47 -16.08
C GLY A 196 -1.77 11.66 -15.12
N PRO A 197 -0.65 12.40 -15.25
CA PRO A 197 -0.39 13.57 -14.39
C PRO A 197 -1.48 14.65 -14.45
N ARG A 198 -2.17 14.78 -15.59
CA ARG A 198 -3.29 15.72 -15.77
C ARG A 198 -4.68 15.11 -15.51
N SER A 199 -4.72 13.89 -14.98
CA SER A 199 -6.00 13.28 -14.59
C SER A 199 -6.46 13.82 -13.24
N PRO A 200 -7.75 14.23 -13.10
CA PRO A 200 -8.32 14.65 -11.82
C PRO A 200 -8.11 13.59 -10.74
N GLY A 201 -7.83 14.02 -9.51
CA GLY A 201 -7.61 13.14 -8.36
C GLY A 201 -6.21 12.53 -8.28
N SER A 202 -5.26 12.87 -9.19
CA SER A 202 -3.89 12.37 -9.07
C SER A 202 -3.14 12.97 -7.88
N VAL A 203 -3.51 14.15 -7.38
CA VAL A 203 -3.02 14.65 -6.09
C VAL A 203 -3.48 13.76 -4.94
N LEU A 204 -4.76 13.33 -4.94
CA LEU A 204 -5.28 12.44 -3.90
C LEU A 204 -4.51 11.12 -3.85
N THR A 205 -4.15 10.53 -5.01
CA THR A 205 -3.35 9.29 -5.02
C THR A 205 -1.98 9.49 -4.38
N LEU A 206 -1.33 10.63 -4.62
CA LEU A 206 -0.06 10.99 -3.98
C LEU A 206 -0.20 11.12 -2.46
N LEU A 207 -1.18 11.90 -2.01
CA LEU A 207 -1.44 12.10 -0.57
C LEU A 207 -1.83 10.80 0.14
N TYR A 208 -2.58 9.92 -0.54
CA TYR A 208 -2.94 8.61 -0.03
C TYR A 208 -1.70 7.72 0.18
N LYS A 209 -0.81 7.64 -0.82
CA LYS A 209 0.45 6.92 -0.69
C LYS A 209 1.30 7.47 0.46
N GLN A 210 1.45 8.78 0.54
CA GLN A 210 2.19 9.43 1.62
C GLN A 210 1.57 9.17 3.00
N ALA A 211 0.24 9.11 3.09
CA ALA A 211 -0.46 8.80 4.33
C ALA A 211 -0.17 7.37 4.84
N ILE A 212 0.04 6.41 3.92
CA ILE A 212 0.39 5.02 4.27
C ILE A 212 1.88 4.90 4.59
N GLN A 213 2.74 5.49 3.75
CA GLN A 213 4.19 5.29 3.79
C GLN A 213 4.90 6.21 4.79
N GLY A 214 4.27 7.34 5.14
CA GLY A 214 4.87 8.39 5.97
C GLY A 214 5.84 9.30 5.22
N SER A 215 6.15 9.01 3.95
CA SER A 215 7.04 9.83 3.11
C SER A 215 6.49 10.00 1.70
N LEU A 216 6.92 11.09 1.02
CA LEU A 216 6.49 11.37 -0.36
C LEU A 216 7.11 10.38 -1.36
N PHE A 217 8.36 10.05 -1.16
CA PHE A 217 9.10 9.11 -1.98
C PHE A 217 9.30 7.81 -1.23
N SER A 218 9.14 6.70 -1.94
CA SER A 218 9.38 5.38 -1.37
C SER A 218 10.82 5.28 -0.87
N SER A 219 11.00 5.19 0.44
CA SER A 219 12.29 4.82 1.01
C SER A 219 12.23 3.36 1.45
N GLU A 220 13.21 2.59 1.08
CA GLU A 220 13.41 1.25 1.63
C GLU A 220 13.89 1.39 3.08
N LYS A 221 12.95 1.74 3.98
CA LYS A 221 13.25 1.89 5.40
C LYS A 221 13.45 0.55 6.10
N TYR A 222 12.81 -0.49 5.57
CA TYR A 222 12.83 -1.83 6.15
C TYR A 222 13.22 -2.87 5.11
N ASP A 223 13.86 -3.95 5.57
CA ASP A 223 14.09 -5.14 4.76
C ASP A 223 12.78 -5.92 4.60
N PHE A 224 12.06 -5.67 3.52
CA PHE A 224 10.80 -6.33 3.24
C PHE A 224 10.93 -7.80 2.85
N HIS A 225 12.13 -8.28 2.51
CA HIS A 225 12.36 -9.71 2.34
C HIS A 225 12.13 -10.48 3.64
N GLN A 226 12.29 -9.81 4.78
CA GLN A 226 12.02 -10.39 6.10
C GLN A 226 10.53 -10.35 6.49
N LEU A 227 9.68 -9.62 5.78
CA LEU A 227 8.26 -9.46 6.16
C LEU A 227 7.54 -10.80 6.27
N ILE A 228 7.69 -11.67 5.26
CA ILE A 228 6.98 -12.96 5.25
C ILE A 228 7.48 -13.90 6.35
N PRO A 229 8.80 -14.11 6.55
CA PRO A 229 9.30 -14.87 7.69
C PRO A 229 8.81 -14.35 9.06
N TYR A 230 8.75 -13.03 9.24
CA TYR A 230 8.23 -12.44 10.49
C TYR A 230 6.72 -12.66 10.66
N LEU A 231 5.93 -12.51 9.60
CA LEU A 231 4.50 -12.78 9.64
C LEU A 231 4.22 -14.27 9.90
N GLU A 232 4.94 -15.17 9.25
CA GLU A 232 4.83 -16.61 9.48
C GLU A 232 5.14 -16.97 10.94
N LYS A 233 6.28 -16.48 11.46
CA LYS A 233 6.67 -16.68 12.86
C LYS A 233 5.60 -16.14 13.82
N ASN A 234 5.03 -14.97 13.53
CA ASN A 234 3.96 -14.38 14.32
C ASN A 234 2.71 -15.25 14.31
N CYS A 235 2.28 -15.74 13.13
CA CYS A 235 1.13 -16.64 12.99
C CYS A 235 1.34 -17.93 13.79
N LEU A 236 2.47 -18.61 13.60
CA LEU A 236 2.80 -19.87 14.29
C LEU A 236 2.87 -19.68 15.80
N GLY A 237 3.48 -18.58 16.26
CA GLY A 237 3.56 -18.23 17.69
C GLY A 237 2.22 -17.96 18.35
N GLN A 238 1.19 -17.65 17.56
CA GLN A 238 -0.19 -17.44 18.02
C GLN A 238 -1.10 -18.67 17.79
N GLY A 239 -0.53 -19.81 17.37
CA GLY A 239 -1.29 -21.05 17.17
C GLY A 239 -2.06 -21.14 15.86
N VAL A 240 -1.71 -20.32 14.85
CA VAL A 240 -2.26 -20.49 13.49
C VAL A 240 -1.68 -21.75 12.87
N GLU A 241 -2.55 -22.62 12.34
CA GLU A 241 -2.11 -23.73 11.49
C GLU A 241 -1.86 -23.22 10.07
N ILE A 242 -0.74 -23.64 9.46
CA ILE A 242 -0.40 -23.26 8.08
C ILE A 242 -0.13 -24.56 7.30
N LYS A 243 -0.83 -24.75 6.18
CA LYS A 243 -0.62 -25.86 5.25
C LYS A 243 -0.20 -25.32 3.90
N ASN A 244 1.07 -25.57 3.54
CA ASN A 244 1.63 -25.29 2.22
C ASN A 244 1.30 -26.42 1.24
N ASN A 245 1.53 -26.22 -0.06
CA ASN A 245 1.21 -27.19 -1.12
C ASN A 245 -0.27 -27.67 -1.06
N THR A 246 -1.16 -26.81 -0.53
CA THR A 246 -2.55 -27.16 -0.29
C THR A 246 -3.46 -26.21 -1.08
N SER A 247 -3.86 -26.66 -2.25
CA SER A 247 -4.71 -25.89 -3.17
C SER A 247 -6.18 -26.11 -2.88
N VAL A 248 -6.92 -25.01 -2.72
CA VAL A 248 -8.37 -25.03 -2.59
C VAL A 248 -9.01 -25.09 -3.97
N LYS A 249 -9.86 -26.07 -4.19
CA LYS A 249 -10.64 -26.29 -5.41
C LYS A 249 -11.95 -25.50 -5.41
N LYS A 250 -12.68 -25.55 -4.28
CA LYS A 250 -14.01 -24.93 -4.18
C LYS A 250 -14.30 -24.49 -2.75
N ILE A 251 -15.03 -23.38 -2.62
CA ILE A 251 -15.67 -22.96 -1.35
C ILE A 251 -17.01 -23.66 -1.25
N ILE A 252 -17.23 -24.38 -0.15
CA ILE A 252 -18.47 -25.10 0.11
C ILE A 252 -19.46 -24.14 0.74
N THR A 253 -20.67 -24.11 0.19
CA THR A 253 -21.76 -23.29 0.71
C THR A 253 -22.95 -24.16 1.11
N ASN A 254 -23.63 -23.80 2.19
CA ASN A 254 -24.89 -24.37 2.62
C ASN A 254 -25.85 -23.23 2.99
N HIS A 255 -27.06 -23.21 2.40
CA HIS A 255 -28.05 -22.14 2.59
C HIS A 255 -27.45 -20.73 2.49
N ASN A 256 -26.70 -20.44 1.41
CA ASN A 256 -26.03 -19.17 1.14
C ASN A 256 -24.96 -18.76 2.19
N LYS A 257 -24.46 -19.68 3.00
CA LYS A 257 -23.35 -19.47 3.92
C LYS A 257 -22.17 -20.35 3.53
N ALA A 258 -20.98 -19.81 3.52
CA ALA A 258 -19.75 -20.57 3.38
C ALA A 258 -19.53 -21.41 4.66
N THR A 259 -19.33 -22.71 4.51
CA THR A 259 -19.21 -23.66 5.62
C THR A 259 -17.88 -24.41 5.62
N GLY A 260 -17.10 -24.29 4.55
CA GLY A 260 -15.81 -24.97 4.43
C GLY A 260 -15.22 -24.81 3.05
N VAL A 261 -14.17 -25.56 2.81
CA VAL A 261 -13.46 -25.61 1.53
C VAL A 261 -13.22 -27.07 1.13
N LEU A 262 -13.29 -27.34 -0.18
CA LEU A 262 -12.87 -28.59 -0.80
C LEU A 262 -11.48 -28.37 -1.38
N LEU A 263 -10.52 -29.21 -1.05
CA LEU A 263 -9.17 -29.19 -1.59
C LEU A 263 -9.07 -29.92 -2.93
N GLU A 264 -8.02 -29.65 -3.70
CA GLU A 264 -7.73 -30.41 -4.91
C GLU A 264 -7.47 -31.91 -4.62
N SER A 265 -6.99 -32.25 -3.42
CA SER A 265 -6.83 -33.62 -2.94
C SER A 265 -8.15 -34.39 -2.72
N GLY A 266 -9.29 -33.69 -2.75
CA GLY A 266 -10.59 -34.23 -2.38
C GLY A 266 -10.94 -34.13 -0.90
N GLU A 267 -10.02 -33.71 -0.04
CA GLU A 267 -10.28 -33.48 1.39
C GLU A 267 -11.20 -32.25 1.58
N THR A 268 -12.11 -32.34 2.52
CA THR A 268 -12.98 -31.25 2.95
C THR A 268 -12.53 -30.73 4.31
N ILE A 269 -12.40 -29.41 4.41
CA ILE A 269 -12.07 -28.73 5.66
C ILE A 269 -13.23 -27.81 6.04
N GLU A 270 -13.80 -28.03 7.23
CA GLU A 270 -14.89 -27.22 7.77
C GLU A 270 -14.36 -25.96 8.45
N GLY A 271 -15.08 -24.84 8.28
CA GLY A 271 -14.79 -23.57 8.93
C GLY A 271 -16.02 -22.70 9.06
N SER A 272 -16.16 -22.01 10.19
CA SER A 272 -17.29 -21.11 10.44
C SER A 272 -17.17 -19.81 9.63
N ILE A 273 -15.94 -19.38 9.35
CA ILE A 273 -15.59 -18.18 8.56
C ILE A 273 -14.61 -18.61 7.47
N ILE A 274 -14.96 -18.35 6.21
CA ILE A 274 -14.07 -18.60 5.08
C ILE A 274 -13.61 -17.26 4.51
N ILE A 275 -12.30 -17.05 4.48
CA ILE A 275 -11.66 -15.81 4.01
C ILE A 275 -10.81 -16.14 2.80
N SER A 276 -11.03 -15.43 1.70
CA SER A 276 -10.19 -15.60 0.51
C SER A 276 -9.28 -14.39 0.33
N ASN A 277 -7.97 -14.67 0.28
CA ASN A 277 -6.93 -13.71 -0.09
C ASN A 277 -6.54 -13.83 -1.59
N ALA A 278 -7.27 -14.65 -2.36
CA ALA A 278 -7.15 -14.67 -3.80
C ALA A 278 -7.83 -13.43 -4.41
N ASP A 279 -7.51 -13.13 -5.67
CA ASP A 279 -8.16 -12.01 -6.37
C ASP A 279 -9.68 -12.23 -6.48
N PRO A 280 -10.47 -11.15 -6.63
CA PRO A 280 -11.92 -11.23 -6.66
C PRO A 280 -12.47 -12.17 -7.76
N LYS A 281 -11.84 -12.20 -8.94
CA LYS A 281 -12.32 -13.06 -10.03
C LYS A 281 -12.06 -14.53 -9.73
N THR A 282 -10.89 -14.85 -9.18
CA THR A 282 -10.60 -16.22 -8.70
C THR A 282 -11.54 -16.60 -7.59
N THR A 283 -11.74 -15.74 -6.60
CA THR A 283 -12.62 -16.01 -5.46
C THR A 283 -14.05 -16.27 -5.90
N TYR A 284 -14.65 -15.35 -6.64
CA TYR A 284 -16.10 -15.42 -6.93
C TYR A 284 -16.45 -16.30 -8.13
N PHE A 285 -15.58 -16.40 -9.15
CA PHE A 285 -15.92 -17.16 -10.36
C PHE A 285 -15.30 -18.55 -10.41
N LYS A 286 -14.16 -18.77 -9.72
CA LYS A 286 -13.50 -20.07 -9.71
C LYS A 286 -13.77 -20.85 -8.43
N LEU A 287 -13.58 -20.23 -7.26
CA LEU A 287 -13.67 -20.93 -5.98
C LEU A 287 -15.11 -21.02 -5.45
N LEU A 288 -15.87 -19.94 -5.50
CA LEU A 288 -17.23 -19.90 -4.97
C LEU A 288 -18.27 -20.37 -6.01
N GLY A 289 -18.10 -19.97 -7.27
CA GLY A 289 -19.13 -20.08 -8.28
C GLY A 289 -20.14 -18.92 -8.21
N THR A 290 -20.94 -18.77 -9.26
CA THR A 290 -21.88 -17.64 -9.39
C THR A 290 -23.27 -17.93 -8.81
N GLU A 291 -23.58 -19.20 -8.50
CA GLU A 291 -24.91 -19.63 -8.04
C GLU A 291 -25.42 -18.89 -6.79
N PRO A 292 -24.58 -18.67 -5.73
CA PRO A 292 -25.06 -17.99 -4.52
C PRO A 292 -24.95 -16.45 -4.61
N LEU A 293 -24.62 -15.89 -5.77
CA LEU A 293 -24.32 -14.47 -5.94
C LEU A 293 -25.46 -13.72 -6.62
N ASP A 294 -25.72 -12.50 -6.17
CA ASP A 294 -26.63 -11.57 -6.81
C ASP A 294 -26.13 -11.13 -8.19
N THR A 295 -27.05 -10.96 -9.15
CA THR A 295 -26.73 -10.60 -10.55
C THR A 295 -25.99 -9.26 -10.67
N ASP A 296 -26.37 -8.27 -9.87
CA ASP A 296 -25.69 -6.97 -9.87
C ASP A 296 -24.29 -7.06 -9.30
N PHE A 297 -24.08 -7.92 -8.29
CA PHE A 297 -22.76 -8.23 -7.78
C PHE A 297 -21.89 -8.92 -8.83
N ILE A 298 -22.41 -9.92 -9.52
CA ILE A 298 -21.71 -10.63 -10.61
C ILE A 298 -21.27 -9.64 -11.68
N ARG A 299 -22.15 -8.72 -12.10
CA ARG A 299 -21.85 -7.69 -13.09
C ARG A 299 -20.72 -6.78 -12.62
N ARG A 300 -20.76 -6.30 -11.38
CA ARG A 300 -19.69 -5.47 -10.78
C ARG A 300 -18.37 -6.21 -10.70
N ALA A 301 -18.38 -7.45 -10.24
CA ALA A 301 -17.18 -8.28 -10.13
C ALA A 301 -16.54 -8.61 -11.50
N LYS A 302 -17.35 -8.86 -12.53
CA LYS A 302 -16.86 -9.01 -13.92
C LYS A 302 -16.21 -7.74 -14.46
N ASN A 303 -16.80 -6.59 -14.15
CA ASN A 303 -16.32 -5.29 -14.62
C ASN A 303 -15.13 -4.76 -13.81
N PHE A 304 -14.77 -5.41 -12.71
CA PHE A 304 -13.59 -5.05 -11.94
C PHE A 304 -12.32 -5.19 -12.80
N ARG A 305 -11.66 -4.07 -13.02
CA ARG A 305 -10.44 -4.00 -13.84
C ARG A 305 -9.22 -4.17 -12.95
N ALA A 306 -8.52 -5.30 -13.12
CA ALA A 306 -7.25 -5.59 -12.46
C ALA A 306 -6.12 -5.62 -13.50
N LYS A 307 -6.00 -4.55 -14.32
CA LYS A 307 -4.92 -4.42 -15.29
C LYS A 307 -3.73 -3.76 -14.62
N GLY A 308 -2.60 -4.47 -14.56
CA GLY A 308 -1.32 -3.88 -14.19
C GLY A 308 -0.83 -2.93 -15.29
N ASN A 309 -0.25 -1.81 -14.90
CA ASN A 309 0.33 -0.80 -15.79
C ASN A 309 1.80 -0.50 -15.44
N VAL A 310 2.38 -1.28 -14.52
CA VAL A 310 3.76 -1.12 -14.05
C VAL A 310 4.45 -2.47 -14.08
N ALA A 311 5.65 -2.50 -14.67
CA ALA A 311 6.58 -3.61 -14.55
C ALA A 311 7.76 -3.17 -13.68
N LYS A 312 8.13 -3.98 -12.69
CA LYS A 312 9.29 -3.74 -11.83
C LYS A 312 10.39 -4.72 -12.21
N PHE A 313 11.56 -4.19 -12.51
CA PHE A 313 12.77 -4.97 -12.73
C PHE A 313 13.74 -4.73 -11.58
N THR A 314 14.30 -5.81 -11.04
CA THR A 314 15.39 -5.76 -10.07
C THR A 314 16.64 -6.31 -10.72
N ILE A 315 17.69 -5.51 -10.78
CA ILE A 315 18.95 -5.87 -11.44
C ILE A 315 20.03 -5.83 -10.37
N THR A 316 20.73 -6.96 -10.22
CA THR A 316 21.94 -7.05 -9.39
C THR A 316 23.13 -6.70 -10.25
N LEU A 317 23.91 -5.73 -9.81
CA LEU A 317 25.11 -5.27 -10.51
C LEU A 317 26.35 -5.74 -9.76
N ASN A 318 27.40 -6.14 -10.49
CA ASN A 318 28.70 -6.49 -9.91
C ASN A 318 29.44 -5.28 -9.38
N GLU A 319 29.18 -4.12 -9.95
CA GLU A 319 29.83 -2.85 -9.57
C GLU A 319 28.77 -1.75 -9.40
N LYS A 320 29.13 -0.73 -8.63
CA LYS A 320 28.26 0.42 -8.40
C LYS A 320 28.05 1.19 -9.71
N PRO A 321 26.82 1.53 -10.11
CA PRO A 321 26.59 2.28 -11.33
C PRO A 321 27.19 3.67 -11.23
N ILE A 322 27.92 4.08 -12.27
CA ILE A 322 28.48 5.42 -12.40
C ILE A 322 27.46 6.29 -13.13
N ILE A 323 26.90 7.27 -12.43
CA ILE A 323 26.04 8.28 -13.04
C ILE A 323 26.94 9.38 -13.58
N LYS A 324 26.91 9.60 -14.89
CA LYS A 324 27.72 10.64 -15.54
C LYS A 324 27.38 12.03 -14.98
N ASN A 325 28.41 12.83 -14.76
CA ASN A 325 28.43 14.21 -14.23
C ASN A 325 28.01 14.42 -12.76
N ASN A 326 29.02 14.49 -11.92
CA ASN A 326 29.08 15.15 -10.60
C ASN A 326 28.28 14.61 -9.42
N ILE A 327 27.45 13.59 -9.55
CA ILE A 327 26.79 13.00 -8.38
C ILE A 327 27.81 12.36 -7.42
N GLY A 328 28.99 11.93 -7.93
CA GLY A 328 30.07 11.37 -7.13
C GLY A 328 30.73 12.36 -6.14
N LYS A 329 30.66 13.67 -6.41
CA LYS A 329 31.24 14.71 -5.54
C LYS A 329 30.33 15.09 -4.37
N THR A 330 29.05 14.74 -4.40
CA THR A 330 28.07 15.08 -3.36
C THR A 330 27.97 14.04 -2.23
N GLY A 331 28.93 13.11 -2.12
CA GLY A 331 28.92 12.10 -1.06
C GLY A 331 28.02 10.87 -1.35
N LEU A 332 27.31 10.84 -2.48
CA LEU A 332 26.53 9.67 -2.93
C LEU A 332 27.40 8.43 -3.23
N ALA A 333 28.69 8.63 -3.49
CA ALA A 333 29.66 7.58 -3.78
C ALA A 333 30.11 6.77 -2.54
N ARG A 334 29.75 7.17 -1.32
CA ARG A 334 30.20 6.53 -0.07
C ARG A 334 29.00 5.95 0.72
N GLY A 335 28.28 5.04 0.11
CA GLY A 335 27.43 4.12 0.84
C GLY A 335 28.02 2.72 0.69
N ARG A 336 28.65 2.20 1.76
CA ARG A 336 28.97 0.76 1.89
C ARG A 336 27.71 0.01 2.21
#